data_3c026e645e24535d94e85700ce083ede
#
_entry.id   3c026e645e24535d94e85700ce083ede
#
_cell.length_a   1.000
_cell.length_b   1.000
_cell.length_c   1.000
_cell.angle_alpha   90.00
_cell.angle_beta   90.00
_cell.angle_gamma   90.00
#
_symmetry.space_group_name_H-M   'P 1'
#
loop_
_entity.id
_entity.type
_entity.pdbx_description
1 polymer ?
#
loop_
_entity_poly.entity_id
_entity_poly.type
_entity_poly.pdbx_seq_one_letter_code
_entity_poly.pdbx_strand_id
1 'polypeptide(L)'
;MLFRSLMVNGKELANAYSELNDPIDQYNRFVEQMKLADKGDDEAMVIDHDFMRALEYGMPPTSGIGIGIDRLAILMTGQPTIQEVLLFPTMKPEA
;
A
#
# COMPACT_ATOMS: atom_id res chain seq x y z
N MET A 1 10.21 9.38 8.78
CA MET A 1 8.96 8.56 8.66
C MET A 1 9.13 7.31 9.52
N LEU A 2 8.20 7.06 10.40
CA LEU A 2 8.21 5.84 11.21
C LEU A 2 7.41 4.75 10.50
N PHE A 3 7.98 3.55 10.49
CA PHE A 3 7.33 2.36 9.91
C PHE A 3 7.37 1.23 10.93
N ARG A 4 6.24 0.58 11.15
CA ARG A 4 6.10 -0.57 12.05
C ARG A 4 5.30 -1.67 11.38
N SER A 5 5.72 -2.90 11.58
CA SER A 5 5.00 -4.08 11.10
C SER A 5 4.49 -4.91 12.26
N LEU A 6 3.25 -5.39 12.14
CA LEU A 6 2.70 -6.39 13.05
C LEU A 6 2.91 -7.78 12.43
N MET A 7 3.73 -8.58 13.08
CA MET A 7 4.04 -9.94 12.64
C MET A 7 3.22 -10.95 13.43
N VAL A 8 2.57 -11.87 12.73
CA VAL A 8 1.80 -12.96 13.33
C VAL A 8 2.16 -14.26 12.62
N ASN A 9 2.57 -15.27 13.37
CA ASN A 9 2.99 -16.58 12.85
C ASN A 9 4.05 -16.46 11.73
N GLY A 10 5.02 -15.56 11.90
CA GLY A 10 6.10 -15.33 10.94
C GLY A 10 5.70 -14.56 9.67
N LYS A 11 4.47 -14.06 9.60
CA LYS A 11 3.95 -13.29 8.46
C LYS A 11 3.52 -11.89 8.89
N GLU A 12 3.73 -10.92 8.01
CA GLU A 12 3.24 -9.55 8.23
C GLU A 12 1.73 -9.50 8.03
N LEU A 13 0.99 -9.18 9.10
CA LEU A 13 -0.46 -9.00 9.07
C LEU A 13 -0.85 -7.56 8.78
N ALA A 14 -0.14 -6.61 9.34
CA ALA A 14 -0.44 -5.19 9.22
C ALA A 14 0.84 -4.37 9.27
N ASN A 15 0.78 -3.18 8.72
CA ASN A 15 1.83 -2.18 8.88
C ASN A 15 1.24 -0.83 9.26
N ALA A 16 2.02 -0.03 9.96
CA ALA A 16 1.67 1.31 10.36
C ALA A 16 2.82 2.26 10.03
N TYR A 17 2.50 3.47 9.66
CA TYR A 17 3.48 4.44 9.22
C TYR A 17 2.99 5.86 9.49
N SER A 18 3.94 6.81 9.53
CA SER A 18 3.59 8.23 9.54
C SER A 18 3.21 8.67 8.14
N GLU A 19 2.07 9.34 8.02
CA GLU A 19 1.63 9.88 6.73
C GLU A 19 2.44 11.11 6.34
N LEU A 20 2.78 11.23 5.07
CA LEU A 20 3.41 12.40 4.52
C LEU A 20 2.35 13.50 4.35
N ASN A 21 2.51 14.61 5.07
CA ASN A 21 1.56 15.73 5.06
C ASN A 21 2.12 17.02 4.47
N ASP A 22 3.36 17.02 4.00
CA ASP A 22 3.99 18.17 3.34
C ASP A 22 3.70 18.13 1.83
N PRO A 23 2.92 19.11 1.30
CA PRO A 23 2.60 19.11 -0.13
C PRO A 23 3.82 19.27 -1.04
N ILE A 24 4.85 20.01 -0.61
CA ILE A 24 6.07 20.21 -1.40
C ILE A 24 6.84 18.90 -1.53
N ASP A 25 7.05 18.20 -0.43
CA ASP A 25 7.72 16.88 -0.42
C ASP A 25 6.93 15.85 -1.24
N GLN A 26 5.60 15.84 -1.09
CA GLN A 26 4.74 14.94 -1.86
C GLN A 26 4.84 15.19 -3.37
N TYR A 27 4.86 16.46 -3.78
CA TYR A 27 5.02 16.82 -5.19
C TYR A 27 6.37 16.33 -5.74
N ASN A 28 7.45 16.54 -4.99
CA ASN A 28 8.78 16.07 -5.39
C ASN A 28 8.83 14.55 -5.54
N ARG A 29 8.15 13.80 -4.69
CA ARG A 29 8.06 12.34 -4.79
C ARG A 29 7.28 11.91 -6.02
N PHE A 30 6.20 12.58 -6.37
CA PHE A 30 5.47 12.33 -7.61
C PHE A 30 6.33 12.58 -8.84
N VAL A 31 7.12 13.66 -8.85
CA VAL A 31 8.04 13.96 -9.95
C VAL A 31 9.08 12.86 -10.12
N GLU A 32 9.64 12.33 -9.03
CA GLU A 32 10.58 11.22 -9.08
C GLU A 32 9.93 9.95 -9.63
N GLN A 33 8.71 9.66 -9.25
CA GLN A 33 7.96 8.51 -9.78
C GLN A 33 7.67 8.65 -11.27
N MET A 34 7.37 9.85 -11.76
CA MET A 34 7.22 10.11 -13.19
C MET A 34 8.51 9.82 -13.96
N LYS A 35 9.66 10.17 -13.40
CA LYS A 35 10.96 9.83 -14.01
C LYS A 35 11.19 8.33 -14.10
N LEU A 36 10.71 7.57 -13.11
CA LEU A 36 10.76 6.10 -13.16
C LEU A 36 9.83 5.54 -14.24
N ALA A 37 8.64 6.12 -14.41
CA ALA A 37 7.70 5.74 -15.48
C ALA A 37 8.34 5.94 -16.86
N ASP A 38 9.02 7.06 -17.08
CA ASP A 38 9.75 7.35 -18.32
C ASP A 38 10.86 6.34 -18.59
N LYS A 39 11.38 5.70 -17.55
CA LYS A 39 12.40 4.64 -17.65
C LYS A 39 11.83 3.23 -17.81
N GLY A 40 10.50 3.11 -17.96
CA GLY A 40 9.82 1.84 -18.20
C GLY A 40 9.29 1.15 -16.95
N ASP A 41 9.17 1.85 -15.84
CA ASP A 41 8.51 1.32 -14.64
C ASP A 41 6.98 1.49 -14.80
N ASP A 42 6.31 0.43 -15.21
CA ASP A 42 4.86 0.42 -15.46
C ASP A 42 4.04 0.58 -14.16
N GLU A 43 4.65 0.40 -13.00
CA GLU A 43 3.99 0.57 -11.70
C GLU A 43 4.06 2.00 -11.18
N ALA A 44 4.87 2.86 -11.81
CA ALA A 44 5.00 4.24 -11.39
C ALA A 44 3.73 5.04 -11.69
N MET A 45 3.28 5.80 -10.70
CA MET A 45 2.04 6.56 -10.78
C MET A 45 2.28 7.94 -11.39
N VAL A 46 1.27 8.48 -12.08
CA VAL A 46 1.25 9.88 -12.52
C VAL A 46 0.91 10.82 -11.36
N ILE A 47 1.21 12.13 -11.52
CA ILE A 47 0.90 13.12 -10.49
C ILE A 47 -0.63 13.26 -10.34
N ASP A 48 -1.12 13.09 -9.11
CA ASP A 48 -2.50 13.34 -8.74
C ASP A 48 -2.62 14.77 -8.21
N HIS A 49 -3.08 15.68 -9.06
CA HIS A 49 -3.20 17.10 -8.72
C HIS A 49 -4.32 17.36 -7.72
N ASP A 50 -5.37 16.57 -7.71
CA ASP A 50 -6.45 16.69 -6.73
C ASP A 50 -5.97 16.30 -5.32
N PHE A 51 -5.17 15.27 -5.22
CA PHE A 51 -4.52 14.88 -3.97
C PHE A 51 -3.59 15.99 -3.47
N MET A 52 -2.80 16.60 -4.36
CA MET A 52 -1.93 17.71 -4.02
C MET A 52 -2.71 18.89 -3.49
N ARG A 53 -3.83 19.23 -4.12
CA ARG A 53 -4.70 20.31 -3.67
C ARG A 53 -5.28 20.01 -2.28
N ALA A 54 -5.68 18.77 -2.03
CA ALA A 54 -6.18 18.34 -0.73
C ALA A 54 -5.13 18.54 0.37
N LEU A 55 -3.86 18.20 0.11
CA LEU A 55 -2.78 18.43 1.06
C LEU A 55 -2.52 19.92 1.34
N GLU A 56 -2.70 20.78 0.34
CA GLU A 56 -2.52 22.23 0.50
C GLU A 56 -3.53 22.87 1.46
N TYR A 57 -4.73 22.27 1.62
CA TYR A 57 -5.71 22.70 2.62
C TYR A 57 -5.25 22.43 4.05
N GLY A 58 -4.27 21.60 4.22
CA GLY A 58 -3.66 21.28 5.50
C GLY A 58 -4.06 19.89 5.99
N MET A 59 -3.06 19.10 6.30
CA MET A 59 -3.21 17.78 6.89
C MET A 59 -2.45 17.76 8.21
N PRO A 60 -3.09 17.48 9.35
CA PRO A 60 -2.38 17.39 10.62
C PRO A 60 -1.43 16.19 10.63
N PRO A 61 -0.48 16.15 11.58
CA PRO A 61 0.31 14.94 11.80
C PRO A 61 -0.61 13.73 11.99
N THR A 62 -0.42 12.72 11.15
CA THR A 62 -1.33 11.57 11.05
C THR A 62 -0.51 10.31 10.87
N SER A 63 -0.96 9.21 11.44
CA SER A 63 -0.43 7.89 11.13
C SER A 63 -1.46 7.07 10.36
N GLY A 64 -0.97 6.22 9.47
CA GLY A 64 -1.79 5.30 8.69
C GLY A 64 -1.54 3.86 9.11
N ILE A 65 -2.52 2.99 8.87
CA ILE A 65 -2.38 1.56 9.06
C ILE A 65 -2.93 0.82 7.85
N GLY A 66 -2.17 -0.16 7.37
CA GLY A 66 -2.60 -1.10 6.34
C GLY A 66 -2.75 -2.49 6.93
N ILE A 67 -3.91 -3.09 6.77
CA ILE A 67 -4.20 -4.45 7.26
C ILE A 67 -4.50 -5.34 6.06
N GLY A 68 -3.75 -6.45 5.95
CA GLY A 68 -4.01 -7.45 4.91
C GLY A 68 -5.25 -8.26 5.24
N ILE A 69 -6.38 -7.96 4.61
CA ILE A 69 -7.65 -8.63 4.87
C ILE A 69 -7.57 -10.13 4.55
N ASP A 70 -6.93 -10.50 3.45
CA ASP A 70 -6.75 -11.91 3.09
C ASP A 70 -5.90 -12.65 4.12
N ARG A 71 -4.82 -12.02 4.62
CA ARG A 71 -3.99 -12.60 5.67
C ARG A 71 -4.74 -12.71 6.99
N LEU A 72 -5.58 -11.72 7.32
CA LEU A 72 -6.44 -11.78 8.50
C LEU A 72 -7.44 -12.94 8.38
N ALA A 73 -8.04 -13.15 7.21
CA ALA A 73 -8.95 -14.27 6.97
C ALA A 73 -8.23 -15.61 7.11
N ILE A 74 -7.01 -15.75 6.59
CA ILE A 74 -6.16 -16.93 6.77
C ILE A 74 -5.95 -17.23 8.25
N LEU A 75 -5.60 -16.21 9.03
CA LEU A 75 -5.35 -16.34 10.46
C LEU A 75 -6.61 -16.76 11.22
N MET A 76 -7.73 -16.11 10.95
CA MET A 76 -8.98 -16.35 11.68
C MET A 76 -9.63 -17.69 11.34
N THR A 77 -9.46 -18.17 10.12
CA THR A 77 -10.03 -19.46 9.65
C THR A 77 -9.07 -20.62 9.82
N GLY A 78 -7.80 -20.37 10.16
CA GLY A 78 -6.78 -21.40 10.30
C GLY A 78 -6.38 -22.08 9.00
N GLN A 79 -6.64 -21.44 7.86
CA GLN A 79 -6.28 -22.00 6.55
C GLN A 79 -4.79 -21.86 6.26
N PRO A 80 -4.18 -22.77 5.48
CA PRO A 80 -2.74 -22.72 5.21
C PRO A 80 -2.35 -21.75 4.10
N THR A 81 -3.26 -21.41 3.18
CA THR A 81 -2.95 -20.57 2.01
C THR A 81 -4.05 -19.55 1.73
N ILE A 82 -3.68 -18.47 0.99
CA ILE A 82 -4.61 -17.44 0.56
C ILE A 82 -5.71 -17.99 -0.36
N GLN A 83 -5.42 -19.02 -1.16
CA GLN A 83 -6.37 -19.60 -2.09
C GLN A 83 -7.59 -20.18 -1.39
N GLU A 84 -7.43 -20.64 -0.14
CA GLU A 84 -8.52 -21.22 0.66
C GLU A 84 -9.52 -20.16 1.15
N VAL A 85 -9.17 -18.89 1.14
CA VAL A 85 -10.03 -17.80 1.64
C VAL A 85 -10.54 -16.88 0.54
N LEU A 86 -10.07 -17.02 -0.69
CA LEU A 86 -10.54 -16.26 -1.85
C LEU A 86 -11.70 -16.98 -2.53
N LEU A 87 -12.74 -16.23 -2.90
CA LEU A 87 -13.87 -16.79 -3.65
C LEU A 87 -13.49 -17.21 -5.07
N PHE A 88 -12.62 -16.41 -5.72
CA PHE A 88 -12.18 -16.66 -7.10
C PHE A 88 -10.67 -16.49 -7.20
N PRO A 89 -9.87 -17.45 -6.68
CA PRO A 89 -8.41 -17.33 -6.75
C PRO A 89 -7.92 -17.48 -8.19
N THR A 90 -6.87 -16.73 -8.53
CA THR A 90 -6.20 -16.90 -9.82
C THR A 90 -5.48 -18.26 -9.85
N MET A 91 -5.74 -19.02 -10.86
CA MET A 91 -5.17 -20.36 -11.05
C MET A 91 -4.41 -20.45 -12.36
N LYS A 92 -3.50 -21.42 -12.46
CA LYS A 92 -2.83 -21.68 -13.72
C LYS A 92 -3.85 -22.15 -14.76
N PRO A 93 -3.72 -21.68 -16.03
CA PRO A 93 -4.55 -22.21 -17.10
C PRO A 93 -4.40 -23.75 -17.20
N GLU A 94 -5.48 -24.42 -17.50
CA GLU A 94 -5.43 -25.85 -17.83
C GLU A 94 -4.63 -26.04 -19.12
N ALA A 95 -3.83 -27.08 -19.13
CA ALA A 95 -2.97 -27.39 -20.28
C ALA A 95 -3.78 -27.96 -21.45
#